data_b1fbdaea0763f702bab17c0df5b115a2
#
_entry.id   b1fbdaea0763f702bab17c0df5b115a2
#
_cell.length_a   1.000
_cell.length_b   1.000
_cell.length_c   1.000
_cell.angle_alpha   90.00
_cell.angle_beta   90.00
_cell.angle_gamma   90.00
#
_symmetry.space_group_name_H-M   'P 1'
#
loop_
_entity.id
_entity.type
_entity.pdbx_description
1 polymer ?
#
loop_
_entity_poly.entity_id
_entity_poly.type
_entity_poly.pdbx_seq_one_letter_code
_entity_poly.pdbx_strand_id
1 'polypeptide(L)'
;TLARDRFGEKPLYYGWCGQSFIFGSQLKAFQVFPSFQNSISKTALAKYLRFNYVPAPLSIYEDIFKLEPGCYVQITKKNLLDRDLRINQYWSLKETIEHSKKNMIFDEDEIIDRLKSQLKKTISNQMISDVPWGAFLSGGIDSSLIVSIMQEQSLHTIKTFTIGFEDHT
;
A
#
# COMPACT_ATOMS: atom_id res chain seq x y z
N THR A 1 10.07 -5.44 -14.55
CA THR A 1 9.15 -6.00 -13.54
C THR A 1 8.51 -4.85 -12.77
N LEU A 2 7.20 -4.92 -12.56
CA LEU A 2 6.46 -4.07 -11.62
C LEU A 2 6.06 -4.95 -10.43
N ALA A 3 6.23 -4.46 -9.21
CA ALA A 3 5.84 -5.20 -8.01
C ALA A 3 5.20 -4.23 -7.00
N ARG A 4 4.22 -4.71 -6.27
CA ARG A 4 3.56 -3.94 -5.22
C ARG A 4 3.75 -4.62 -3.87
N ASP A 5 3.96 -3.84 -2.83
CA ASP A 5 4.18 -4.35 -1.48
C ASP A 5 3.03 -5.23 -0.98
N ARG A 6 3.26 -5.97 0.11
CA ARG A 6 2.34 -6.98 0.66
C ARG A 6 0.96 -6.43 0.99
N PHE A 7 0.88 -5.23 1.57
CA PHE A 7 -0.38 -4.61 1.98
C PHE A 7 -0.87 -3.53 1.01
N GLY A 8 -0.08 -3.23 -0.05
CA GLY A 8 -0.42 -2.21 -1.02
C GLY A 8 -0.38 -0.80 -0.46
N GLU A 9 0.51 -0.54 0.49
CA GLU A 9 0.72 0.78 1.10
C GLU A 9 1.01 1.84 0.06
N LYS A 10 1.83 1.48 -0.95
CA LYS A 10 2.08 2.35 -2.10
C LYS A 10 1.22 1.93 -3.28
N PRO A 11 0.43 2.84 -3.86
CA PRO A 11 -0.33 2.55 -5.07
C PRO A 11 0.61 2.33 -6.26
N LEU A 12 0.25 1.40 -7.14
CA LEU A 12 0.93 1.16 -8.40
C LEU A 12 -0.12 0.89 -9.47
N TYR A 13 -0.22 1.81 -10.42
CA TYR A 13 -1.09 1.72 -11.57
C TYR A 13 -0.29 1.38 -12.81
N TYR A 14 -0.90 0.67 -13.76
CA TYR A 14 -0.31 0.31 -15.03
C TYR A 14 -1.41 0.10 -16.07
N GLY A 15 -1.07 0.21 -17.33
CA GLY A 15 -2.00 -0.04 -18.42
C GLY A 15 -1.60 0.62 -19.72
N TRP A 16 -2.56 0.80 -20.59
CA TRP A 16 -2.33 1.33 -21.92
C TRP A 16 -2.99 2.69 -22.12
N CYS A 17 -2.23 3.61 -22.70
CA CYS A 17 -2.71 4.86 -23.25
C CYS A 17 -2.47 4.84 -24.75
N GLY A 18 -3.50 4.55 -25.54
CA GLY A 18 -3.34 4.27 -26.95
C GLY A 18 -2.45 3.04 -27.20
N GLN A 19 -1.31 3.22 -27.84
CA GLN A 19 -0.33 2.16 -28.09
C GLN A 19 0.79 2.08 -27.04
N SER A 20 0.82 2.99 -26.08
CA SER A 20 1.88 3.09 -25.08
C SER A 20 1.48 2.40 -23.80
N PHE A 21 2.36 1.53 -23.29
CA PHE A 21 2.24 0.99 -21.95
C PHE A 21 2.85 1.98 -20.95
N ILE A 22 2.08 2.35 -19.94
CA ILE A 22 2.51 3.30 -18.92
C ILE A 22 2.28 2.73 -17.52
N PHE A 23 3.05 3.19 -16.55
CA PHE A 23 2.89 2.85 -15.14
C PHE A 23 3.28 4.03 -14.25
N GLY A 24 2.76 4.03 -13.03
CA GLY A 24 3.04 5.12 -12.08
C GLY A 24 2.27 4.93 -10.77
N SER A 25 2.67 5.69 -9.76
CA SER A 25 2.05 5.64 -8.44
C SER A 25 0.77 6.47 -8.33
N GLN A 26 0.53 7.38 -9.26
CA GLN A 26 -0.63 8.28 -9.25
C GLN A 26 -1.27 8.38 -10.63
N LEU A 27 -2.59 8.30 -10.69
CA LEU A 27 -3.35 8.45 -11.94
C LEU A 27 -3.20 9.84 -12.57
N LYS A 28 -2.95 10.87 -11.77
CA LYS A 28 -2.69 12.23 -12.25
C LYS A 28 -1.47 12.30 -13.19
N ALA A 29 -0.46 11.46 -12.94
CA ALA A 29 0.71 11.38 -13.80
C ALA A 29 0.39 10.81 -15.20
N PHE A 30 -0.66 9.99 -15.32
CA PHE A 30 -1.11 9.46 -16.61
C PHE A 30 -1.81 10.53 -17.45
N GLN A 31 -2.54 11.44 -16.82
CA GLN A 31 -3.29 12.51 -17.51
C GLN A 31 -2.39 13.48 -18.28
N VAL A 32 -1.14 13.63 -17.86
CA VAL A 32 -0.18 14.51 -18.56
C VAL A 32 0.51 13.80 -19.72
N PHE A 33 0.27 12.49 -19.91
CA PHE A 33 0.83 11.76 -21.03
C PHE A 33 0.11 12.18 -22.33
N PRO A 34 0.84 12.55 -23.40
CA PRO A 34 0.23 13.16 -24.59
C PRO A 34 -0.87 12.35 -25.26
N SER A 35 -0.81 11.02 -25.17
CA SER A 35 -1.80 10.12 -25.77
C SER A 35 -2.87 9.67 -24.78
N PHE A 36 -3.00 10.33 -23.61
CA PHE A 36 -4.02 9.96 -22.64
C PHE A 36 -5.41 10.38 -23.13
N GLN A 37 -6.24 9.40 -23.43
CA GLN A 37 -7.64 9.56 -23.87
C GLN A 37 -8.55 8.52 -23.20
N ASN A 38 -8.09 7.92 -22.11
CA ASN A 38 -8.82 6.85 -21.45
C ASN A 38 -10.11 7.40 -20.80
N SER A 39 -11.22 6.79 -21.15
CA SER A 39 -12.53 7.12 -20.60
C SER A 39 -12.68 6.64 -19.16
N ILE A 40 -13.65 7.18 -18.46
CA ILE A 40 -14.01 6.72 -17.11
C ILE A 40 -14.71 5.37 -17.21
N SER A 41 -14.22 4.41 -16.44
CA SER A 41 -14.83 3.09 -16.32
C SER A 41 -16.13 3.18 -15.52
N LYS A 42 -17.26 2.84 -16.16
CA LYS A 42 -18.58 2.80 -15.50
C LYS A 42 -18.61 1.81 -14.34
N THR A 43 -17.94 0.67 -14.50
CA THR A 43 -17.82 -0.34 -13.45
C THR A 43 -17.05 0.19 -12.25
N ALA A 44 -15.93 0.86 -12.46
CA ALA A 44 -15.14 1.48 -11.39
C ALA A 44 -15.91 2.60 -10.71
N LEU A 45 -16.64 3.43 -11.47
CA LEU A 45 -17.49 4.49 -10.93
C LEU A 45 -18.60 3.92 -10.04
N ALA A 46 -19.27 2.86 -10.47
CA ALA A 46 -20.30 2.19 -9.66
C ALA A 46 -19.71 1.63 -8.34
N LYS A 47 -18.50 1.07 -8.39
CA LYS A 47 -17.81 0.61 -7.17
C LYS A 47 -17.42 1.78 -6.26
N TYR A 48 -16.94 2.88 -6.83
CA TYR A 48 -16.61 4.08 -6.08
C TYR A 48 -17.85 4.64 -5.34
N LEU A 49 -18.98 4.75 -6.02
CA LEU A 49 -20.23 5.23 -5.41
C LEU A 49 -20.74 4.31 -4.28
N ARG A 50 -20.45 3.01 -4.36
CA ARG A 50 -20.82 2.04 -3.32
C ARG A 50 -19.88 2.02 -2.13
N PHE A 51 -18.56 2.12 -2.36
CA PHE A 51 -17.55 1.84 -1.36
C PHE A 51 -16.72 3.07 -0.95
N ASN A 52 -16.94 4.23 -1.59
CA ASN A 52 -16.14 5.45 -1.46
C ASN A 52 -14.66 5.28 -1.88
N TYR A 53 -14.33 4.19 -2.57
CA TYR A 53 -13.03 3.97 -3.20
C TYR A 53 -13.17 3.01 -4.39
N VAL A 54 -12.16 3.02 -5.27
CA VAL A 54 -12.07 2.07 -6.39
C VAL A 54 -11.19 0.90 -5.97
N PRO A 55 -11.75 -0.32 -5.79
CA PRO A 55 -10.96 -1.49 -5.38
C PRO A 55 -10.03 -1.97 -6.50
N ALA A 56 -8.87 -2.54 -6.12
CA ALA A 56 -8.04 -3.27 -7.07
C ALA A 56 -8.82 -4.50 -7.62
N PRO A 57 -8.55 -4.94 -8.85
CA PRO A 57 -7.56 -4.41 -9.80
C PRO A 57 -8.03 -3.18 -10.60
N LEU A 58 -9.23 -2.65 -10.34
CA LEU A 58 -9.81 -1.54 -11.09
C LEU A 58 -9.05 -0.22 -10.83
N SER A 59 -9.02 0.63 -11.84
CA SER A 59 -8.82 2.07 -11.69
C SER A 59 -10.06 2.82 -12.17
N ILE A 60 -10.11 4.13 -11.98
CA ILE A 60 -11.23 4.94 -12.48
C ILE A 60 -11.24 5.03 -14.02
N TYR A 61 -10.13 4.71 -14.69
CA TYR A 61 -10.02 4.77 -16.13
C TYR A 61 -10.05 3.38 -16.77
N GLU A 62 -10.68 3.27 -17.94
CA GLU A 62 -10.59 2.09 -18.79
C GLU A 62 -9.13 1.83 -19.19
N ASP A 63 -8.75 0.55 -19.36
CA ASP A 63 -7.41 0.09 -19.74
C ASP A 63 -6.26 0.47 -18.78
N ILE A 64 -6.58 1.06 -17.64
CA ILE A 64 -5.64 1.31 -16.54
C ILE A 64 -6.06 0.48 -15.33
N PHE A 65 -5.11 -0.24 -14.77
CA PHE A 65 -5.32 -1.15 -13.67
C PHE A 65 -4.49 -0.76 -12.45
N LYS A 66 -4.95 -1.16 -11.30
CA LYS A 66 -4.19 -1.08 -10.05
C LYS A 66 -3.61 -2.45 -9.75
N LEU A 67 -2.30 -2.57 -9.65
CA LEU A 67 -1.67 -3.84 -9.27
C LEU A 67 -2.13 -4.23 -7.86
N GLU A 68 -2.55 -5.46 -7.68
CA GLU A 68 -3.02 -5.95 -6.39
C GLU A 68 -1.88 -6.07 -5.37
N PRO A 69 -2.17 -5.91 -4.05
CA PRO A 69 -1.19 -6.12 -3.00
C PRO A 69 -0.54 -7.51 -3.08
N GLY A 70 0.75 -7.60 -2.75
CA GLY A 70 1.48 -8.86 -2.78
C GLY A 70 1.65 -9.48 -4.16
N CYS A 71 1.48 -8.68 -5.23
CA CYS A 71 1.57 -9.13 -6.61
C CYS A 71 2.71 -8.45 -7.38
N TYR A 72 3.16 -9.13 -8.43
CA TYR A 72 4.08 -8.57 -9.40
C TYR A 72 3.71 -8.99 -10.82
N VAL A 73 4.19 -8.22 -11.78
CA VAL A 73 4.08 -8.53 -13.21
C VAL A 73 5.44 -8.36 -13.88
N GLN A 74 5.83 -9.35 -14.67
CA GLN A 74 7.00 -9.28 -15.54
C GLN A 74 6.54 -8.90 -16.95
N ILE A 75 7.18 -7.88 -17.51
CA ILE A 75 6.79 -7.30 -18.79
C ILE A 75 7.89 -7.57 -19.80
N THR A 76 7.55 -8.30 -20.85
CA THR A 76 8.40 -8.58 -22.00
C THR A 76 7.89 -7.84 -23.22
N LYS A 77 8.71 -7.72 -24.27
CA LYS A 77 8.26 -7.15 -25.55
C LYS A 77 7.03 -7.90 -26.11
N LYS A 78 7.00 -9.22 -25.98
CA LYS A 78 5.89 -10.05 -26.40
C LYS A 78 4.61 -9.68 -25.65
N ASN A 79 4.66 -9.62 -24.32
CA ASN A 79 3.49 -9.26 -23.51
C ASN A 79 2.93 -7.87 -23.87
N LEU A 80 3.81 -6.93 -24.22
CA LEU A 80 3.38 -5.59 -24.65
C LEU A 80 2.69 -5.61 -26.02
N LEU A 81 3.19 -6.41 -26.95
CA LEU A 81 2.59 -6.57 -28.29
C LEU A 81 1.24 -7.26 -28.23
N ASP A 82 1.15 -8.34 -27.46
CA ASP A 82 -0.06 -9.15 -27.32
C ASP A 82 -1.07 -8.51 -26.34
N ARG A 83 -0.68 -7.47 -25.60
CA ARG A 83 -1.44 -6.86 -24.50
C ARG A 83 -1.90 -7.87 -23.43
N ASP A 84 -1.11 -8.93 -23.25
CA ASP A 84 -1.37 -9.98 -22.27
C ASP A 84 -0.33 -9.96 -21.17
N LEU A 85 -0.76 -9.53 -19.98
CA LEU A 85 0.07 -9.43 -18.78
C LEU A 85 -0.36 -10.45 -17.73
N ARG A 86 0.54 -11.35 -17.41
CA ARG A 86 0.31 -12.32 -16.34
C ARG A 86 0.70 -11.73 -14.99
N ILE A 87 -0.29 -11.56 -14.11
CA ILE A 87 -0.09 -11.15 -12.72
C ILE A 87 0.27 -12.38 -11.90
N ASN A 88 1.32 -12.26 -11.09
CA ASN A 88 1.78 -13.32 -10.18
C ASN A 88 1.67 -12.82 -8.75
N GLN A 89 1.05 -13.59 -7.89
CA GLN A 89 0.99 -13.32 -6.46
C GLN A 89 2.21 -13.95 -5.79
N TYR A 90 2.98 -13.15 -5.03
CA TYR A 90 4.13 -13.62 -4.27
C TYR A 90 3.85 -13.69 -2.77
N TRP A 91 2.77 -13.05 -2.32
CA TRP A 91 2.35 -13.07 -0.93
C TRP A 91 0.83 -12.93 -0.82
N SER A 92 0.25 -13.63 0.14
CA SER A 92 -1.18 -13.62 0.44
C SER A 92 -1.40 -13.58 1.94
N LEU A 93 -2.16 -12.58 2.42
CA LEU A 93 -2.55 -12.50 3.83
C LEU A 93 -3.36 -13.73 4.26
N LYS A 94 -4.27 -14.19 3.39
CA LYS A 94 -5.09 -15.36 3.66
C LYS A 94 -4.23 -16.61 3.90
N GLU A 95 -3.29 -16.89 3.00
CA GLU A 95 -2.38 -18.04 3.14
C GLU A 95 -1.49 -17.91 4.37
N THR A 96 -1.01 -16.70 4.67
CA THR A 96 -0.23 -16.41 5.87
C THR A 96 -1.02 -16.72 7.14
N ILE A 97 -2.29 -16.30 7.21
CA ILE A 97 -3.18 -16.60 8.35
C ILE A 97 -3.44 -18.10 8.46
N GLU A 98 -3.77 -18.75 7.36
CA GLU A 98 -4.03 -20.21 7.34
C GLU A 98 -2.79 -21.01 7.78
N HIS A 99 -1.60 -20.59 7.36
CA HIS A 99 -0.36 -21.22 7.81
C HIS A 99 -0.11 -20.96 9.31
N SER A 100 -0.30 -19.73 9.76
CA SER A 100 -0.04 -19.34 11.16
C SER A 100 -1.00 -20.05 12.14
N LYS A 101 -2.24 -20.31 11.75
CA LYS A 101 -3.20 -21.08 12.56
C LYS A 101 -2.72 -22.49 12.93
N LYS A 102 -1.81 -23.06 12.14
CA LYS A 102 -1.24 -24.40 12.43
C LYS A 102 -0.14 -24.36 13.49
N ASN A 103 0.40 -23.17 13.77
CA ASN A 103 1.53 -22.97 14.67
C ASN A 103 1.21 -21.83 15.67
N MET A 104 0.07 -21.94 16.34
CA MET A 104 -0.35 -20.94 17.33
C MET A 104 0.51 -21.02 18.59
N ILE A 105 0.83 -19.87 19.14
CA ILE A 105 1.52 -19.71 20.41
C ILE A 105 0.45 -19.37 21.45
N PHE A 106 0.53 -19.96 22.61
CA PHE A 106 -0.45 -19.79 23.68
C PHE A 106 0.16 -19.18 24.96
N ASP A 107 1.48 -19.17 25.05
CA ASP A 107 2.19 -18.52 26.16
C ASP A 107 2.16 -17.00 25.97
N GLU A 108 1.61 -16.28 26.93
CA GLU A 108 1.39 -14.83 26.85
C GLU A 108 2.70 -14.04 26.81
N ASP A 109 3.67 -14.42 27.63
CA ASP A 109 4.97 -13.73 27.67
C ASP A 109 5.72 -13.93 26.35
N GLU A 110 5.71 -15.13 25.78
CA GLU A 110 6.29 -15.40 24.48
C GLU A 110 5.59 -14.59 23.35
N ILE A 111 4.25 -14.47 23.39
CA ILE A 111 3.50 -13.67 22.42
C ILE A 111 3.90 -12.21 22.49
N ILE A 112 3.98 -11.64 23.69
CA ILE A 112 4.34 -10.24 23.92
C ILE A 112 5.75 -9.97 23.39
N ASP A 113 6.72 -10.81 23.73
CA ASP A 113 8.10 -10.65 23.31
C ASP A 113 8.27 -10.75 21.78
N ARG A 114 7.60 -11.70 21.15
CA ARG A 114 7.59 -11.85 19.69
C ARG A 114 6.93 -10.65 19.01
N LEU A 115 5.78 -10.20 19.52
CA LEU A 115 5.08 -9.03 18.99
C LEU A 115 5.94 -7.79 19.10
N LYS A 116 6.54 -7.53 20.26
CA LYS A 116 7.45 -6.40 20.50
C LYS A 116 8.63 -6.42 19.53
N SER A 117 9.26 -7.58 19.37
CA SER A 117 10.39 -7.76 18.45
C SER A 117 9.97 -7.47 17.00
N GLN A 118 8.81 -7.99 16.57
CA GLN A 118 8.32 -7.78 15.22
C GLN A 118 7.91 -6.33 14.96
N LEU A 119 7.29 -5.66 15.93
CA LEU A 119 6.95 -4.24 15.85
C LEU A 119 8.22 -3.37 15.73
N LYS A 120 9.23 -3.62 16.58
CA LYS A 120 10.52 -2.93 16.50
C LYS A 120 11.16 -3.07 15.12
N LYS A 121 11.22 -4.28 14.58
CA LYS A 121 11.78 -4.54 13.25
C LYS A 121 11.00 -3.82 12.14
N THR A 122 9.68 -3.88 12.20
CA THR A 122 8.81 -3.25 11.18
C THR A 122 8.97 -1.74 11.20
N ILE A 123 8.92 -1.13 12.40
CA ILE A 123 9.06 0.32 12.57
C ILE A 123 10.44 0.78 12.14
N SER A 124 11.51 0.09 12.53
CA SER A 124 12.88 0.40 12.10
C SER A 124 13.01 0.46 10.58
N ASN A 125 12.42 -0.50 9.88
CA ASN A 125 12.45 -0.52 8.42
C ASN A 125 11.69 0.66 7.79
N GLN A 126 10.64 1.15 8.44
CA GLN A 126 9.84 2.29 7.95
C GLN A 126 10.43 3.66 8.34
N MET A 127 11.37 3.69 9.28
CA MET A 127 12.10 4.91 9.66
C MET A 127 13.23 5.28 8.69
N ILE A 128 13.52 4.44 7.69
CA ILE A 128 14.52 4.73 6.67
C ILE A 128 13.97 5.80 5.72
N SER A 129 14.61 6.98 5.71
CA SER A 129 14.18 8.12 4.90
C SER A 129 15.35 9.05 4.59
N ASP A 130 15.31 9.66 3.41
CA ASP A 130 16.27 10.69 2.96
C ASP A 130 15.89 12.10 3.45
N VAL A 131 14.73 12.24 4.11
CA VAL A 131 14.21 13.51 4.64
C VAL A 131 13.83 13.37 6.11
N PRO A 132 13.77 14.48 6.87
CA PRO A 132 13.25 14.45 8.23
C PRO A 132 11.84 13.84 8.26
N TRP A 133 11.61 12.93 9.20
CA TRP A 133 10.34 12.25 9.39
C TRP A 133 9.75 12.53 10.76
N GLY A 134 8.47 12.27 10.89
CA GLY A 134 7.72 12.39 12.14
C GLY A 134 6.54 11.43 12.12
N ALA A 135 5.75 11.43 13.18
CA ALA A 135 4.62 10.53 13.34
C ALA A 135 3.34 11.29 13.71
N PHE A 136 2.21 10.81 13.19
CA PHE A 136 0.91 11.25 13.68
C PHE A 136 0.61 10.62 15.04
N LEU A 137 0.23 11.44 16.01
CA LEU A 137 -0.12 11.02 17.35
C LEU A 137 -1.56 11.44 17.65
N SER A 138 -2.47 10.48 17.60
CA SER A 138 -3.91 10.71 17.78
C SER A 138 -4.37 10.61 19.23
N GLY A 139 -3.47 10.28 20.19
CA GLY A 139 -3.82 9.99 21.58
C GLY A 139 -4.35 8.57 21.83
N GLY A 140 -4.52 7.76 20.77
CA GLY A 140 -4.88 6.35 20.88
C GLY A 140 -3.71 5.46 21.27
N ILE A 141 -4.02 4.25 21.76
CA ILE A 141 -3.03 3.26 22.22
C ILE A 141 -2.05 2.90 21.09
N ASP A 142 -2.55 2.65 19.89
CA ASP A 142 -1.72 2.20 18.76
C ASP A 142 -0.71 3.26 18.35
N SER A 143 -1.14 4.51 18.16
CA SER A 143 -0.26 5.61 17.78
C SER A 143 0.78 5.90 18.85
N SER A 144 0.39 5.82 20.12
CA SER A 144 1.30 6.03 21.27
C SER A 144 2.36 4.91 21.33
N LEU A 145 1.97 3.66 21.12
CA LEU A 145 2.88 2.53 21.09
C LEU A 145 3.89 2.68 19.94
N ILE A 146 3.42 3.03 18.72
CA ILE A 146 4.29 3.24 17.56
C ILE A 146 5.32 4.36 17.85
N VAL A 147 4.86 5.51 18.33
CA VAL A 147 5.76 6.65 18.64
C VAL A 147 6.77 6.29 19.74
N SER A 148 6.35 5.54 20.76
CA SER A 148 7.22 5.06 21.83
C SER A 148 8.32 4.14 21.29
N ILE A 149 7.98 3.19 20.41
CA ILE A 149 8.96 2.30 19.76
C ILE A 149 9.88 3.08 18.81
N MET A 150 9.35 4.07 18.08
CA MET A 150 10.17 4.97 17.25
C MET A 150 11.21 5.70 18.10
N GLN A 151 10.78 6.27 19.23
CA GLN A 151 11.68 7.00 20.14
C GLN A 151 12.74 6.08 20.76
N GLU A 152 12.39 4.85 21.12
CA GLU A 152 13.34 3.85 21.65
C GLU A 152 14.47 3.55 20.64
N GLN A 153 14.18 3.64 19.34
CA GLN A 153 15.12 3.33 18.25
C GLN A 153 15.82 4.55 17.66
N SER A 154 15.47 5.76 18.10
CA SER A 154 16.03 7.00 17.58
C SER A 154 16.93 7.71 18.58
N LEU A 155 18.07 8.18 18.09
CA LEU A 155 18.95 9.06 18.86
C LEU A 155 18.42 10.50 18.98
N HIS A 156 17.42 10.85 18.16
CA HIS A 156 16.83 12.18 18.13
C HIS A 156 15.37 12.13 18.61
N THR A 157 14.90 13.25 19.15
CA THR A 157 13.49 13.39 19.55
C THR A 157 12.58 13.24 18.33
N ILE A 158 11.59 12.35 18.42
CA ILE A 158 10.59 12.14 17.38
C ILE A 158 9.63 13.32 17.33
N LYS A 159 9.50 13.93 16.17
CA LYS A 159 8.48 14.96 15.95
C LYS A 159 7.11 14.30 15.79
N THR A 160 6.14 14.75 16.59
CA THR A 160 4.77 14.26 16.50
C THR A 160 3.83 15.36 16.03
N PHE A 161 2.76 14.97 15.35
CA PHE A 161 1.74 15.86 14.82
C PHE A 161 0.37 15.35 15.24
N THR A 162 -0.44 16.25 15.78
CA THR A 162 -1.81 15.99 16.21
C THR A 162 -2.74 17.00 15.56
N ILE A 163 -3.88 16.53 15.05
CA ILE A 163 -4.94 17.40 14.54
C ILE A 163 -5.99 17.50 15.66
N GLY A 164 -6.20 18.69 16.15
CA GLY A 164 -7.28 19.00 17.08
C GLY A 164 -8.45 19.66 16.35
N PHE A 165 -9.64 19.48 16.87
CA PHE A 165 -10.84 20.19 16.44
C PHE A 165 -11.26 21.10 17.61
N GLU A 166 -11.58 22.35 17.32
CA GLU A 166 -12.23 23.24 18.30
C GLU A 166 -13.69 22.85 18.36
N ASP A 167 -14.14 22.30 19.48
CA ASP A 167 -15.56 22.11 19.74
C ASP A 167 -16.17 23.48 20.01
N HIS A 168 -16.85 24.04 19.03
CA HIS A 168 -17.77 25.17 19.22
C HIS A 168 -19.07 24.62 19.81
N THR A 169 -19.11 24.34 21.13
CA THR A 169 -20.34 24.12 21.89
C THR A 169 -20.90 25.42 22.34
#